data_e10ee1e5646c460443c4b820ff282b36
#
_entry.id   e10ee1e5646c460443c4b820ff282b36
#
_cell.length_a   1.000
_cell.length_b   1.000
_cell.length_c   1.000
_cell.angle_alpha   90.00
_cell.angle_beta   90.00
_cell.angle_gamma   90.00
#
_symmetry.space_group_name_H-M   'P 1'
#
loop_
_entity.id
_entity.type
_entity.pdbx_description
1 polymer ?
#
loop_
_entity_poly.entity_id
_entity_poly.type
_entity_poly.pdbx_seq_one_letter_code
_entity_poly.pdbx_strand_id
1 'polypeptide(L)'
;MSLDSLTPVSEEVFSSLNFLPRQIIGRNIKIHTKKLGFPEIQGTKIAIIGVEEIRNSFFPTQKYSLENFRKEFYRLYPGNWDFQISDLGDLPNGAEPEDTYFA
;
A
#
# COMPACT_ATOMS: atom_id res chain seq x y z
N MET A 1 14.52 -7.75 8.10
CA MET A 1 13.75 -6.50 8.07
C MET A 1 12.52 -6.63 8.95
N SER A 2 12.23 -5.60 9.71
CA SER A 2 11.01 -5.55 10.50
C SER A 2 9.85 -5.03 9.65
N LEU A 3 8.67 -5.66 9.79
CA LEU A 3 7.50 -5.23 9.01
C LEU A 3 7.06 -3.82 9.34
N ASP A 4 7.28 -3.38 10.59
CA ASP A 4 6.88 -2.03 10.98
C ASP A 4 7.81 -0.94 10.44
N SER A 5 8.90 -1.32 9.77
CA SER A 5 9.78 -0.35 9.12
C SER A 5 9.31 0.02 7.71
N LEU A 6 8.20 -0.55 7.26
CA LEU A 6 7.63 -0.19 5.97
C LEU A 6 7.12 1.25 5.98
N THR A 7 7.22 1.91 4.83
CA THR A 7 6.76 3.28 4.70
C THR A 7 5.23 3.31 4.69
N PRO A 8 4.61 4.16 5.52
CA PRO A 8 3.15 4.23 5.55
C PRO A 8 2.55 4.74 4.23
N VAL A 9 1.30 4.39 4.01
CA VAL A 9 0.53 4.96 2.90
C VAL A 9 0.37 6.46 3.12
N SER A 10 0.45 7.23 2.04
CA SER A 10 0.36 8.67 2.10
C SER A 10 -0.93 9.13 2.77
N GLU A 11 -0.84 10.15 3.63
CA GLU A 11 -2.02 10.71 4.30
C GLU A 11 -2.99 11.31 3.28
N GLU A 12 -2.48 11.85 2.18
CA GLU A 12 -3.33 12.40 1.12
C GLU A 12 -4.20 11.31 0.51
N VAL A 13 -3.60 10.15 0.19
CA VAL A 13 -4.35 9.02 -0.35
C VAL A 13 -5.36 8.52 0.66
N PHE A 14 -4.95 8.36 1.91
CA PHE A 14 -5.83 7.84 2.95
C PHE A 14 -7.02 8.76 3.21
N SER A 15 -6.76 10.06 3.34
CA SER A 15 -7.83 11.00 3.67
C SER A 15 -8.82 11.17 2.51
N SER A 16 -8.39 10.94 1.27
CA SER A 16 -9.30 11.03 0.13
C SER A 16 -10.43 9.99 0.20
N LEU A 17 -10.23 8.91 0.95
CA LEU A 17 -11.25 7.85 1.09
C LEU A 17 -12.52 8.36 1.76
N ASN A 18 -12.42 9.41 2.57
CA ASN A 18 -13.57 9.95 3.29
C ASN A 18 -14.63 10.53 2.35
N PHE A 19 -14.24 10.82 1.10
CA PHE A 19 -15.15 11.40 0.11
C PHE A 19 -15.68 10.37 -0.87
N LEU A 20 -15.41 9.08 -0.63
CA LEU A 20 -15.80 7.99 -1.53
C LEU A 20 -16.81 7.07 -0.84
N PRO A 21 -17.54 6.27 -1.62
CA PRO A 21 -18.56 5.36 -1.06
C PRO A 21 -17.96 4.41 -0.02
N ARG A 22 -18.81 4.02 0.95
CA ARG A 22 -18.37 3.13 2.03
C ARG A 22 -18.06 1.72 1.56
N GLN A 23 -18.57 1.33 0.40
CA GLN A 23 -18.46 -0.04 -0.09
C GLN A 23 -17.15 -0.33 -0.80
N ILE A 24 -16.32 0.67 -1.07
CA ILE A 24 -15.07 0.46 -1.78
C ILE A 24 -14.06 -0.28 -0.89
N ILE A 25 -13.10 -0.92 -1.55
CA ILE A 25 -12.06 -1.70 -0.85
C ILE A 25 -11.34 -0.83 0.17
N GLY A 26 -10.91 0.37 -0.22
CA GLY A 26 -10.09 1.22 0.64
C GLY A 26 -10.74 1.59 1.97
N ARG A 27 -12.07 1.53 2.06
CA ARG A 27 -12.76 1.85 3.32
C ARG A 27 -13.10 0.61 4.14
N ASN A 28 -12.69 -0.56 3.68
CA ASN A 28 -13.01 -1.83 4.32
C ASN A 28 -11.79 -2.68 4.64
N ILE A 29 -10.60 -2.12 4.48
CA ILE A 29 -9.35 -2.82 4.79
C ILE A 29 -8.57 -2.02 5.82
N LYS A 30 -7.59 -2.67 6.43
CA LYS A 30 -6.68 -1.99 7.35
C LYS A 30 -5.56 -1.36 6.55
N ILE A 31 -5.20 -0.12 6.86
CA ILE A 31 -4.18 0.61 6.12
C ILE A 31 -3.15 1.19 7.09
N HIS A 32 -1.89 0.95 6.79
CA HIS A 32 -0.78 1.53 7.55
C HIS A 32 -0.65 3.01 7.19
N THR A 33 -0.91 3.89 8.14
CA THR A 33 -0.74 5.33 7.95
C THR A 33 0.16 5.87 9.06
N LYS A 34 0.74 7.03 8.80
CA LYS A 34 1.59 7.68 9.81
C LYS A 34 0.79 8.00 11.07
N LYS A 35 -0.46 8.41 10.90
CA LYS A 35 -1.33 8.80 12.00
C LYS A 35 -1.80 7.61 12.81
N LEU A 36 -2.26 6.55 12.14
CA LEU A 36 -2.81 5.36 12.79
C LEU A 36 -1.75 4.34 13.18
N GLY A 37 -0.61 4.37 12.51
CA GLY A 37 0.46 3.42 12.73
C GLY A 37 0.29 2.13 11.95
N PHE A 38 1.16 1.17 12.24
CA PHE A 38 1.13 -0.13 11.59
C PHE A 38 -0.11 -0.91 12.05
N PRO A 39 -0.85 -1.50 11.12
CA PRO A 39 -2.12 -2.16 11.48
C PRO A 39 -1.88 -3.46 12.25
N GLU A 40 -2.91 -3.84 13.02
CA GLU A 40 -2.95 -5.16 13.64
C GLU A 40 -3.16 -6.20 12.56
N ILE A 41 -2.19 -7.11 12.38
CA ILE A 41 -2.24 -8.06 11.28
C ILE A 41 -2.88 -9.40 11.65
N GLN A 42 -3.21 -9.61 12.91
CA GLN A 42 -3.89 -10.83 13.32
C GLN A 42 -5.22 -10.95 12.59
N GLY A 43 -5.47 -12.10 11.97
CA GLY A 43 -6.67 -12.31 11.19
C GLY A 43 -6.58 -11.87 9.74
N THR A 44 -5.49 -11.22 9.36
CA THR A 44 -5.30 -10.80 7.98
C THR A 44 -5.09 -12.02 7.08
N LYS A 45 -5.83 -12.08 5.99
CA LYS A 45 -5.70 -13.15 5.00
C LYS A 45 -4.82 -12.73 3.82
N ILE A 46 -4.85 -11.44 3.47
CA ILE A 46 -4.07 -10.91 2.37
C ILE A 46 -3.36 -9.65 2.86
N ALA A 47 -2.05 -9.63 2.72
CA ALA A 47 -1.25 -8.46 3.04
C ALA A 47 -0.68 -7.87 1.76
N ILE A 48 -0.74 -6.55 1.64
CA ILE A 48 -0.28 -5.83 0.47
C ILE A 48 0.94 -5.02 0.86
N ILE A 49 2.00 -5.14 0.07
CA ILE A 49 3.22 -4.35 0.24
C ILE A 49 3.58 -3.77 -1.12
N GLY A 50 3.74 -2.45 -1.18
CA GLY A 50 4.16 -1.81 -2.40
C GLY A 50 5.66 -1.89 -2.59
N VAL A 51 6.08 -2.21 -3.80
CA VAL A 51 7.49 -2.23 -4.15
C VAL A 51 7.66 -1.40 -5.41
N GLU A 52 8.47 -0.36 -5.32
CA GLU A 52 8.76 0.50 -6.45
C GLU A 52 10.16 0.21 -6.94
N GLU A 53 10.28 -0.31 -8.17
CA GLU A 53 11.56 -0.67 -8.74
C GLU A 53 11.77 0.09 -10.03
N ILE A 54 12.25 1.33 -9.89
CA ILE A 54 12.46 2.22 -11.03
C ILE A 54 13.87 2.16 -11.59
N ARG A 55 14.82 1.57 -10.84
CA ARG A 55 16.21 1.55 -11.27
C ARG A 55 16.47 0.61 -12.43
N ASN A 56 15.59 -0.38 -12.61
CA ASN A 56 15.70 -1.34 -13.70
C ASN A 56 14.72 -1.04 -14.83
N SER A 57 14.10 0.13 -14.82
CA SER A 57 13.14 0.50 -15.83
C SER A 57 13.83 1.06 -17.06
N PHE A 58 13.38 0.63 -18.26
CA PHE A 58 13.85 1.22 -19.50
C PHE A 58 13.34 2.64 -19.70
N PHE A 59 12.23 2.96 -19.07
CA PHE A 59 11.59 4.26 -19.22
C PHE A 59 11.37 4.88 -17.84
N PRO A 60 12.45 5.35 -17.20
CA PRO A 60 12.35 5.86 -15.84
C PRO A 60 11.47 7.11 -15.71
N THR A 61 11.17 7.78 -16.83
CA THR A 61 10.28 8.93 -16.82
C THR A 61 8.81 8.54 -16.82
N GLN A 62 8.50 7.29 -17.12
CA GLN A 62 7.14 6.79 -17.09
C GLN A 62 6.88 6.17 -15.72
N LYS A 63 6.81 7.02 -14.72
CA LYS A 63 6.63 6.55 -13.37
C LYS A 63 5.22 6.04 -13.16
N TYR A 64 5.13 4.78 -12.78
CA TYR A 64 3.91 4.24 -12.25
C TYR A 64 3.99 4.40 -10.75
N SER A 65 3.32 5.42 -10.24
CA SER A 65 3.39 5.77 -8.83
C SER A 65 2.59 4.78 -7.99
N LEU A 66 3.16 4.35 -6.86
CA LEU A 66 2.41 3.51 -5.92
C LEU A 66 1.20 4.24 -5.36
N GLU A 67 1.27 5.56 -5.23
CA GLU A 67 0.11 6.35 -4.82
C GLU A 67 -1.02 6.23 -5.84
N ASN A 68 -0.68 6.33 -7.14
CA ASN A 68 -1.69 6.22 -8.18
C ASN A 68 -2.30 4.83 -8.20
N PHE A 69 -1.48 3.79 -8.01
CA PHE A 69 -2.00 2.43 -7.90
C PHE A 69 -3.00 2.33 -6.77
N ARG A 70 -2.67 2.87 -5.59
CA ARG A 70 -3.56 2.80 -4.45
C ARG A 70 -4.85 3.56 -4.65
N LYS A 71 -4.78 4.73 -5.30
CA LYS A 71 -5.99 5.49 -5.60
C LYS A 71 -6.95 4.68 -6.45
N GLU A 72 -6.44 3.93 -7.42
CA GLU A 72 -7.28 3.07 -8.26
C GLU A 72 -7.74 1.83 -7.52
N PHE A 73 -6.82 1.15 -6.81
CA PHE A 73 -7.13 -0.07 -6.10
C PHE A 73 -8.18 0.14 -5.02
N TYR A 74 -8.03 1.21 -4.25
CA TYR A 74 -8.93 1.48 -3.14
C TYR A 74 -10.36 1.79 -3.58
N ARG A 75 -10.54 2.23 -4.83
CA ARG A 75 -11.85 2.56 -5.36
C ARG A 75 -12.64 1.36 -5.85
N LEU A 76 -12.00 0.21 -5.93
CA LEU A 76 -12.68 -1.00 -6.40
C LEU A 76 -13.68 -1.50 -5.37
N TYR A 77 -14.72 -2.15 -5.85
CA TYR A 77 -15.69 -2.80 -4.98
C TYR A 77 -15.25 -4.25 -4.76
N PRO A 78 -15.26 -4.74 -3.52
CA PRO A 78 -14.73 -6.08 -3.23
C PRO A 78 -15.62 -7.24 -3.70
N GLY A 79 -16.85 -6.96 -4.10
CA GLY A 79 -17.75 -8.03 -4.49
C GLY A 79 -18.16 -8.87 -3.29
N ASN A 80 -18.12 -10.18 -3.44
CA ASN A 80 -18.53 -11.11 -2.38
C ASN A 80 -17.37 -11.57 -1.51
N TRP A 81 -16.27 -10.83 -1.51
CA TRP A 81 -15.09 -11.23 -0.74
C TRP A 81 -15.36 -11.08 0.76
N ASP A 82 -14.87 -12.07 1.49
CA ASP A 82 -14.98 -12.08 2.94
C ASP A 82 -13.58 -12.18 3.55
N PHE A 83 -12.59 -11.61 2.88
CA PHE A 83 -11.20 -11.66 3.32
C PHE A 83 -10.80 -10.38 4.03
N GLN A 84 -10.09 -10.54 5.14
CA GLN A 84 -9.47 -9.40 5.81
C GLN A 84 -8.18 -9.06 5.08
N ILE A 85 -8.12 -7.85 4.51
CA ILE A 85 -6.97 -7.33 3.77
C ILE A 85 -6.31 -6.25 4.61
N SER A 86 -4.98 -6.26 4.63
CA SER A 86 -4.21 -5.20 5.28
C SER A 86 -3.18 -4.65 4.29
N ASP A 87 -3.16 -3.34 4.12
CA ASP A 87 -2.17 -2.65 3.31
C ASP A 87 -1.07 -2.18 4.23
N LEU A 88 0.08 -2.81 4.14
CA LEU A 88 1.18 -2.58 5.08
C LEU A 88 2.06 -1.40 4.68
N GLY A 89 1.81 -0.81 3.52
CA GLY A 89 2.62 0.31 3.05
C GLY A 89 3.67 -0.13 2.05
N ASP A 90 4.73 0.63 1.94
CA ASP A 90 5.72 0.45 0.90
C ASP A 90 7.06 0.02 1.45
N LEU A 91 7.74 -0.84 0.70
CA LEU A 91 9.11 -1.19 1.00
C LEU A 91 9.99 0.02 0.72
N PRO A 92 10.84 0.45 1.68
CA PRO A 92 11.73 1.58 1.44
C PRO A 92 12.71 1.27 0.32
N ASN A 93 13.02 2.26 -0.50
CA ASN A 93 14.03 2.10 -1.54
C ASN A 93 15.41 1.98 -0.90
N GLY A 94 16.14 0.92 -1.27
CA GLY A 94 17.52 0.78 -0.87
C GLY A 94 18.46 1.60 -1.75
N ALA A 95 19.70 1.77 -1.29
CA ALA A 95 20.72 2.45 -2.06
C ALA A 95 21.16 1.63 -3.28
N GLU A 96 21.10 0.32 -3.16
CA GLU A 96 21.45 -0.63 -4.20
C GLU A 96 20.23 -1.50 -4.51
N PRO A 97 20.15 -2.07 -5.75
CA PRO A 97 19.02 -2.95 -6.07
C PRO A 97 18.83 -4.11 -5.09
N GLU A 98 19.92 -4.74 -4.65
CA GLU A 98 19.80 -5.83 -3.70
C GLU A 98 19.27 -5.38 -2.34
N ASP A 99 19.51 -4.13 -1.95
CA ASP A 99 18.95 -3.60 -0.72
C ASP A 99 17.43 -3.52 -0.82
N THR A 100 16.93 -3.20 -2.02
CA THR A 100 15.50 -3.15 -2.24
C THR A 100 14.87 -4.52 -2.13
N TYR A 101 15.55 -5.55 -2.64
CA TYR A 101 15.01 -6.90 -2.65
C TYR A 101 15.15 -7.63 -1.32
N PHE A 102 16.14 -7.28 -0.52
CA PHE A 102 16.43 -8.00 0.71
C PHE A 102 16.16 -7.20 1.98
N ALA A 103 15.66 -6.00 1.85
CA ALA A 103 15.40 -5.12 3.00
C ALA A 103 14.18 -5.61 3.84
#